data_e68c8cde30822a129d157e1b9bc32fdf
#
_entry.id   e68c8cde30822a129d157e1b9bc32fdf
#
_cell.length_a   1.000
_cell.length_b   1.000
_cell.length_c   1.000
_cell.angle_alpha   90.00
_cell.angle_beta   90.00
_cell.angle_gamma   90.00
#
_symmetry.space_group_name_H-M   'P 1'
#
loop_
_entity.id
_entity.type
_entity.pdbx_description
1 polymer ?
#
loop_
_entity_poly.entity_id
_entity_poly.type
_entity_poly.pdbx_seq_one_letter_code
_entity_poly.pdbx_strand_id
1 'polypeptide(L)'
;MHWEHNAASLGKDFEDKIMAEVNYQMFGNSDKALIVINEIDEMDLRSVQPKFREFMDTKRHLIRIVATTNHKNRIMGAMLSRFRVLDLDPPANTDWVPRVLSMLQAEGLNPTIQDVAQMLQSFNGTARDLIDLVEETVMATKAVV
;
A
#
# COMPACT_ATOMS: atom_id res chain seq x y z
N MET A 1 -1.27 11.35 -14.13
CA MET A 1 -1.52 11.84 -12.76
C MET A 1 -2.50 10.87 -12.12
N HIS A 2 -2.38 10.55 -10.85
CA HIS A 2 -3.33 9.73 -10.08
C HIS A 2 -3.64 10.46 -8.78
N TRP A 3 -4.78 10.13 -8.19
CA TRP A 3 -5.19 10.63 -6.88
C TRP A 3 -5.24 9.49 -5.90
N GLU A 4 -4.78 9.74 -4.68
CA GLU A 4 -4.63 8.76 -3.63
C GLU A 4 -5.45 9.18 -2.41
N HIS A 5 -6.29 8.26 -1.94
CA HIS A 5 -7.14 8.45 -0.78
C HIS A 5 -6.89 7.35 0.24
N ASN A 6 -6.96 7.69 1.51
CA ASN A 6 -7.18 6.70 2.55
C ASN A 6 -8.69 6.48 2.71
N ALA A 7 -9.13 5.22 2.73
CA ALA A 7 -10.54 4.86 2.79
C ALA A 7 -11.26 5.38 4.04
N ALA A 8 -10.55 5.51 5.17
CA ALA A 8 -11.10 6.09 6.41
C ALA A 8 -11.54 7.55 6.22
N SER A 9 -10.93 8.29 5.28
CA SER A 9 -11.30 9.67 4.96
C SER A 9 -12.48 9.80 3.99
N LEU A 10 -12.87 8.68 3.37
CA LEU A 10 -13.98 8.62 2.43
C LEU A 10 -15.29 8.33 3.16
N GLY A 11 -15.97 9.39 3.58
CA GLY A 11 -17.29 9.32 4.19
C GLY A 11 -18.42 9.13 3.18
N LYS A 12 -19.65 9.47 3.58
CA LYS A 12 -20.84 9.36 2.72
C LYS A 12 -20.82 10.29 1.50
N ASP A 13 -19.96 11.29 1.52
CA ASP A 13 -19.71 12.32 0.50
C ASP A 13 -18.57 11.94 -0.49
N PHE A 14 -18.12 10.68 -0.44
CA PHE A 14 -16.99 10.21 -1.25
C PHE A 14 -17.19 10.43 -2.76
N GLU A 15 -18.44 10.32 -3.24
CA GLU A 15 -18.74 10.46 -4.67
C GLU A 15 -18.41 11.85 -5.19
N ASP A 16 -18.82 12.90 -4.47
CA ASP A 16 -18.54 14.28 -4.85
C ASP A 16 -17.04 14.56 -4.86
N LYS A 17 -16.32 14.04 -3.86
CA LYS A 17 -14.86 14.18 -3.76
C LYS A 17 -14.16 13.51 -4.95
N ILE A 18 -14.46 12.25 -5.21
CA ILE A 18 -13.84 11.51 -6.31
C ILE A 18 -14.21 12.11 -7.66
N MET A 19 -15.47 12.51 -7.87
CA MET A 19 -15.90 13.08 -9.15
C MET A 19 -15.28 14.44 -9.44
N ALA A 20 -15.02 15.26 -8.44
CA ALA A 20 -14.27 16.51 -8.63
C ALA A 20 -12.87 16.25 -9.22
N GLU A 21 -12.19 15.23 -8.71
CA GLU A 21 -10.87 14.83 -9.19
C GLU A 21 -10.89 14.15 -10.55
N VAL A 22 -11.89 13.32 -10.81
CA VAL A 22 -12.12 12.69 -12.12
C VAL A 22 -12.29 13.76 -13.18
N ASN A 23 -13.13 14.74 -12.94
CA ASN A 23 -13.34 15.85 -13.86
C ASN A 23 -12.04 16.61 -14.14
N TYR A 24 -11.22 16.86 -13.11
CA TYR A 24 -9.93 17.51 -13.28
C TYR A 24 -8.95 16.68 -14.14
N GLN A 25 -8.85 15.36 -13.91
CA GLN A 25 -7.99 14.49 -14.70
C GLN A 25 -8.42 14.39 -16.16
N MET A 26 -9.73 14.36 -16.43
CA MET A 26 -10.27 14.24 -17.77
C MET A 26 -10.04 15.49 -18.65
N PHE A 27 -9.81 16.67 -18.06
CA PHE A 27 -9.38 17.87 -18.81
C PHE A 27 -8.01 17.68 -19.50
N GLY A 28 -7.19 16.70 -19.06
CA GLY A 28 -5.87 16.39 -19.60
C GLY A 28 -5.83 15.34 -20.72
N ASN A 29 -6.94 15.02 -21.39
CA ASN A 29 -7.02 14.02 -22.47
C ASN A 29 -6.77 12.55 -22.05
N SER A 30 -7.11 12.18 -20.82
CA SER A 30 -7.07 10.77 -20.38
C SER A 30 -8.39 10.08 -20.66
N ASP A 31 -8.36 8.86 -21.22
CA ASP A 31 -9.57 8.04 -21.44
C ASP A 31 -10.28 7.67 -20.15
N LYS A 32 -9.54 7.54 -19.04
CA LYS A 32 -10.06 7.22 -17.71
C LYS A 32 -9.19 7.83 -16.62
N ALA A 33 -9.84 8.27 -15.55
CA ALA A 33 -9.15 8.69 -14.34
C ALA A 33 -8.70 7.48 -13.51
N LEU A 34 -7.49 7.54 -12.94
CA LEU A 34 -6.97 6.53 -12.02
C LEU A 34 -7.13 7.02 -10.57
N ILE A 35 -7.88 6.26 -9.79
CA ILE A 35 -8.09 6.50 -8.36
C ILE A 35 -7.42 5.38 -7.55
N VAL A 36 -6.55 5.74 -6.64
CA VAL A 36 -5.91 4.82 -5.70
C VAL A 36 -6.58 4.98 -4.33
N ILE A 37 -7.00 3.87 -3.74
CA ILE A 37 -7.65 3.85 -2.43
C ILE A 37 -6.87 2.92 -1.51
N ASN A 38 -6.24 3.51 -0.51
CA ASN A 38 -5.52 2.74 0.51
C ASN A 38 -6.48 2.30 1.60
N GLU A 39 -6.24 1.08 2.12
CA GLU A 39 -6.98 0.51 3.24
C GLU A 39 -8.50 0.48 3.00
N ILE A 40 -8.90 0.01 1.82
CA ILE A 40 -10.31 0.01 1.38
C ILE A 40 -11.26 -0.72 2.36
N ASP A 41 -10.72 -1.61 3.18
CA ASP A 41 -11.44 -2.30 4.26
C ASP A 41 -11.88 -1.39 5.40
N GLU A 42 -11.32 -0.17 5.51
CA GLU A 42 -11.73 0.84 6.49
C GLU A 42 -12.99 1.63 6.08
N MET A 43 -13.47 1.44 4.86
CA MET A 43 -14.78 1.96 4.48
C MET A 43 -15.89 1.29 5.31
N ASP A 44 -16.78 2.09 5.86
CA ASP A 44 -17.92 1.54 6.62
C ASP A 44 -18.74 0.52 5.82
N LEU A 45 -18.80 -0.71 6.33
CA LEU A 45 -19.38 -1.87 5.67
C LEU A 45 -20.86 -1.69 5.35
N ARG A 46 -21.59 -0.94 6.19
CA ARG A 46 -23.06 -0.83 6.09
C ARG A 46 -23.51 0.39 5.29
N SER A 47 -22.75 1.48 5.35
CA SER A 47 -23.19 2.76 4.78
C SER A 47 -22.38 3.20 3.56
N VAL A 48 -21.09 2.92 3.50
CA VAL A 48 -20.18 3.40 2.43
C VAL A 48 -19.95 2.33 1.37
N GLN A 49 -19.59 1.11 1.75
CA GLN A 49 -19.27 0.05 0.78
C GLN A 49 -20.41 -0.26 -0.21
N PRO A 50 -21.71 -0.31 0.19
CA PRO A 50 -22.79 -0.53 -0.77
C PRO A 50 -22.92 0.59 -1.81
N LYS A 51 -22.76 1.84 -1.39
CA LYS A 51 -22.80 3.01 -2.28
C LYS A 51 -21.57 3.05 -3.19
N PHE A 52 -20.40 2.72 -2.64
CA PHE A 52 -19.17 2.65 -3.41
C PHE A 52 -19.25 1.56 -4.50
N ARG A 53 -19.85 0.41 -4.20
CA ARG A 53 -20.13 -0.61 -5.20
C ARG A 53 -20.99 -0.07 -6.35
N GLU A 54 -22.08 0.66 -6.02
CA GLU A 54 -22.97 1.26 -7.02
C GLU A 54 -22.24 2.31 -7.85
N PHE A 55 -21.41 3.13 -7.20
CA PHE A 55 -20.53 4.10 -7.85
C PHE A 55 -19.57 3.42 -8.85
N MET A 56 -18.92 2.32 -8.45
CA MET A 56 -18.05 1.55 -9.35
C MET A 56 -18.80 1.06 -10.59
N ASP A 57 -20.02 0.53 -10.41
CA ASP A 57 -20.83 0.02 -11.52
C ASP A 57 -21.24 1.15 -12.47
N THR A 58 -21.65 2.29 -11.93
CA THR A 58 -22.13 3.45 -12.69
C THR A 58 -21.01 4.18 -13.42
N LYS A 59 -19.85 4.37 -12.76
CA LYS A 59 -18.72 5.19 -13.26
C LYS A 59 -17.60 4.38 -13.93
N ARG A 60 -17.76 3.06 -14.12
CA ARG A 60 -16.74 2.17 -14.71
C ARG A 60 -16.16 2.62 -16.05
N HIS A 61 -16.92 3.45 -16.79
CA HIS A 61 -16.48 4.01 -18.07
C HIS A 61 -15.55 5.21 -17.92
N LEU A 62 -15.58 5.88 -16.76
CA LEU A 62 -14.79 7.09 -16.47
C LEU A 62 -13.55 6.80 -15.60
N ILE A 63 -13.60 5.72 -14.78
CA ILE A 63 -12.60 5.49 -13.74
C ILE A 63 -11.93 4.12 -13.86
N ARG A 64 -10.71 4.06 -13.31
CA ARG A 64 -9.99 2.85 -12.90
C ARG A 64 -9.69 2.99 -11.43
N ILE A 65 -9.93 1.93 -10.65
CA ILE A 65 -9.65 1.93 -9.22
C ILE A 65 -8.60 0.87 -8.94
N VAL A 66 -7.57 1.28 -8.20
CA VAL A 66 -6.60 0.41 -7.55
C VAL A 66 -6.82 0.57 -6.05
N ALA A 67 -6.94 -0.52 -5.33
CA ALA A 67 -7.15 -0.47 -3.89
C ALA A 67 -6.20 -1.41 -3.17
N THR A 68 -5.78 -1.03 -1.96
CA THR A 68 -4.98 -1.87 -1.08
C THR A 68 -5.78 -2.27 0.16
N THR A 69 -5.49 -3.43 0.72
CA THR A 69 -6.04 -3.89 1.99
C THR A 69 -5.17 -4.97 2.61
N ASN A 70 -5.09 -5.00 3.93
CA ASN A 70 -4.56 -6.10 4.71
C ASN A 70 -5.68 -7.01 5.26
N HIS A 71 -6.95 -6.64 5.07
CA HIS A 71 -8.11 -7.31 5.66
C HIS A 71 -9.20 -7.57 4.63
N LYS A 72 -8.91 -8.40 3.64
CA LYS A 72 -9.84 -8.77 2.55
C LYS A 72 -11.21 -9.25 3.07
N ASN A 73 -11.26 -9.87 4.24
CA ASN A 73 -12.48 -10.35 4.88
C ASN A 73 -13.40 -9.24 5.41
N ARG A 74 -12.92 -8.00 5.53
CA ARG A 74 -13.73 -6.83 5.92
C ARG A 74 -14.39 -6.14 4.72
N ILE A 75 -14.08 -6.59 3.51
CA ILE A 75 -14.67 -6.05 2.29
C ILE A 75 -15.91 -6.87 1.95
N MET A 76 -17.02 -6.18 1.67
CA MET A 76 -18.26 -6.83 1.22
C MET A 76 -17.98 -7.69 -0.03
N GLY A 77 -18.40 -8.95 -0.02
CA GLY A 77 -18.17 -9.87 -1.14
C GLY A 77 -18.69 -9.35 -2.48
N ALA A 78 -19.84 -8.65 -2.47
CA ALA A 78 -20.38 -8.01 -3.67
C ALA A 78 -19.52 -6.86 -4.21
N MET A 79 -18.74 -6.17 -3.37
CA MET A 79 -17.76 -5.16 -3.78
C MET A 79 -16.48 -5.85 -4.26
N LEU A 80 -15.99 -6.84 -3.51
CA LEU A 80 -14.79 -7.60 -3.83
C LEU A 80 -14.86 -8.27 -5.21
N SER A 81 -16.04 -8.76 -5.62
CA SER A 81 -16.26 -9.39 -6.93
C SER A 81 -16.06 -8.45 -8.13
N ARG A 82 -15.93 -7.16 -7.91
CA ARG A 82 -15.66 -6.14 -8.94
C ARG A 82 -14.17 -5.83 -9.12
N PHE A 83 -13.35 -6.37 -8.24
CA PHE A 83 -11.91 -6.23 -8.31
C PHE A 83 -11.26 -7.50 -8.85
N ARG A 84 -10.17 -7.33 -9.57
CA ARG A 84 -9.19 -8.39 -9.73
C ARG A 84 -8.29 -8.39 -8.50
N VAL A 85 -8.45 -9.38 -7.65
CA VAL A 85 -7.65 -9.51 -6.44
C VAL A 85 -6.27 -10.07 -6.80
N LEU A 86 -5.23 -9.43 -6.26
CA LEU A 86 -3.85 -9.89 -6.29
C LEU A 86 -3.42 -10.05 -4.83
N ASP A 87 -3.18 -11.27 -4.41
CA ASP A 87 -2.61 -11.56 -3.11
C ASP A 87 -1.08 -11.37 -3.22
N LEU A 88 -0.51 -10.55 -2.35
CA LEU A 88 0.92 -10.25 -2.29
C LEU A 88 1.48 -10.90 -1.03
N ASP A 89 2.19 -12.01 -1.21
CA ASP A 89 2.89 -12.63 -0.10
C ASP A 89 4.13 -11.82 0.27
N PRO A 90 4.49 -11.74 1.56
CA PRO A 90 5.73 -11.12 1.98
C PRO A 90 6.92 -11.89 1.36
N PRO A 91 7.98 -11.18 0.91
CA PRO A 91 9.17 -11.84 0.40
C PRO A 91 9.87 -12.66 1.49
N ALA A 92 10.61 -13.68 1.07
CA ALA A 92 11.43 -14.46 2.00
C ALA A 92 12.54 -13.58 2.61
N ASN A 93 12.99 -13.91 3.83
CA ASN A 93 14.05 -13.15 4.49
C ASN A 93 15.33 -13.04 3.65
N THR A 94 15.63 -14.08 2.87
CA THR A 94 16.76 -14.08 1.93
C THR A 94 16.65 -13.03 0.84
N ASP A 95 15.45 -12.68 0.42
CA ASP A 95 15.20 -11.68 -0.63
C ASP A 95 15.47 -10.26 -0.15
N TRP A 96 15.41 -10.04 1.18
CA TRP A 96 15.75 -8.76 1.79
C TRP A 96 17.27 -8.50 1.91
N VAL A 97 18.10 -9.54 1.89
CA VAL A 97 19.55 -9.42 2.12
C VAL A 97 20.21 -8.37 1.23
N PRO A 98 20.01 -8.34 -0.10
CA PRO A 98 20.65 -7.33 -0.95
C PRO A 98 20.20 -5.90 -0.60
N ARG A 99 18.93 -5.74 -0.23
CA ARG A 99 18.38 -4.43 0.13
C ARG A 99 18.95 -3.92 1.45
N VAL A 100 18.95 -4.76 2.47
CA VAL A 100 19.49 -4.41 3.78
C VAL A 100 20.99 -4.12 3.71
N LEU A 101 21.75 -4.94 2.96
CA LEU A 101 23.17 -4.69 2.72
C LEU A 101 23.39 -3.30 2.10
N SER A 102 22.62 -2.95 1.08
CA SER A 102 22.70 -1.63 0.44
C SER A 102 22.37 -0.48 1.40
N MET A 103 21.40 -0.65 2.30
CA MET A 103 21.02 0.37 3.28
C MET A 103 22.13 0.56 4.32
N LEU A 104 22.70 -0.52 4.86
CA LEU A 104 23.80 -0.45 5.83
C LEU A 104 25.05 0.16 5.21
N GLN A 105 25.37 -0.17 3.95
CA GLN A 105 26.49 0.44 3.23
C GLN A 105 26.30 1.94 2.99
N ALA A 106 25.08 2.37 2.68
CA ALA A 106 24.76 3.79 2.53
C ALA A 106 24.97 4.59 3.84
N GLU A 107 24.80 3.92 4.99
CA GLU A 107 25.07 4.48 6.32
C GLU A 107 26.56 4.39 6.75
N GLY A 108 27.43 3.92 5.85
CA GLY A 108 28.88 3.83 6.09
C GLY A 108 29.33 2.56 6.82
N LEU A 109 28.46 1.59 7.00
CA LEU A 109 28.81 0.28 7.53
C LEU A 109 29.24 -0.66 6.41
N ASN A 110 30.11 -1.63 6.72
CA ASN A 110 30.59 -2.60 5.73
C ASN A 110 30.36 -4.05 6.19
N PRO A 111 29.09 -4.46 6.45
CA PRO A 111 28.80 -5.84 6.80
C PRO A 111 29.01 -6.76 5.59
N THR A 112 29.31 -8.03 5.87
CA THR A 112 29.30 -9.05 4.83
C THR A 112 27.86 -9.50 4.51
N ILE A 113 27.67 -10.15 3.36
CA ILE A 113 26.39 -10.77 3.01
C ILE A 113 25.96 -11.78 4.09
N GLN A 114 26.93 -12.49 4.67
CA GLN A 114 26.68 -13.50 5.73
C GLN A 114 26.19 -12.85 7.02
N ASP A 115 26.76 -11.72 7.42
CA ASP A 115 26.33 -10.97 8.59
C ASP A 115 24.86 -10.52 8.44
N VAL A 116 24.51 -9.98 7.28
CA VAL A 116 23.14 -9.55 7.00
C VAL A 116 22.18 -10.74 6.93
N ALA A 117 22.58 -11.84 6.30
CA ALA A 117 21.77 -13.05 6.24
C ALA A 117 21.51 -13.63 7.63
N GLN A 118 22.52 -13.61 8.52
CA GLN A 118 22.39 -14.05 9.91
C GLN A 118 21.45 -13.12 10.70
N MET A 119 21.59 -11.80 10.52
CA MET A 119 20.72 -10.80 11.15
C MET A 119 19.23 -11.04 10.77
N LEU A 120 18.98 -11.40 9.52
CA LEU A 120 17.63 -11.63 9.03
C LEU A 120 17.11 -13.06 9.28
N GLN A 121 17.91 -13.98 9.78
CA GLN A 121 17.51 -15.38 9.93
C GLN A 121 16.26 -15.57 10.82
N SER A 122 16.14 -14.79 11.89
CA SER A 122 15.02 -14.80 12.81
C SER A 122 14.04 -13.66 12.62
N PHE A 123 14.23 -12.85 11.58
CA PHE A 123 13.34 -11.72 11.31
C PHE A 123 11.94 -12.21 10.95
N ASN A 124 10.93 -11.67 11.61
CA ASN A 124 9.53 -11.99 11.38
C ASN A 124 8.69 -10.70 11.51
N GLY A 125 8.90 -9.79 10.58
CA GLY A 125 8.27 -8.49 10.58
C GLY A 125 7.87 -8.04 9.18
N THR A 126 7.31 -6.86 9.13
CA THR A 126 6.95 -6.15 7.88
C THR A 126 8.17 -5.44 7.30
N ALA A 127 8.01 -4.88 6.09
CA ALA A 127 9.05 -4.01 5.51
C ALA A 127 9.34 -2.77 6.39
N ARG A 128 8.37 -2.30 7.18
CA ARG A 128 8.57 -1.20 8.13
C ARG A 128 9.45 -1.64 9.28
N ASP A 129 9.12 -2.77 9.89
CA ASP A 129 9.93 -3.34 10.98
C ASP A 129 11.37 -3.64 10.53
N LEU A 130 11.55 -3.96 9.24
CA LEU A 130 12.88 -4.15 8.66
C LEU A 130 13.68 -2.85 8.62
N ILE A 131 13.05 -1.73 8.28
CA ILE A 131 13.71 -0.41 8.29
C ILE A 131 14.11 -0.04 9.71
N ASP A 132 13.21 -0.23 10.67
CA ASP A 132 13.46 0.02 12.09
C ASP A 132 14.66 -0.82 12.59
N LEU A 133 14.72 -2.11 12.22
CA LEU A 133 15.86 -2.98 12.54
C LEU A 133 17.18 -2.46 11.96
N VAL A 134 17.17 -1.96 10.72
CA VAL A 134 18.36 -1.37 10.10
C VAL A 134 18.79 -0.11 10.84
N GLU A 135 17.85 0.79 11.18
CA GLU A 135 18.12 2.01 11.93
C GLU A 135 18.72 1.70 13.31
N GLU A 136 18.13 0.76 14.06
CA GLU A 136 18.66 0.30 15.35
C GLU A 136 20.09 -0.25 15.22
N THR A 137 20.35 -1.04 14.19
CA THR A 137 21.67 -1.62 13.92
C THR A 137 22.71 -0.53 13.66
N VAL A 138 22.35 0.49 12.85
CA VAL A 138 23.23 1.63 12.55
C VAL A 138 23.52 2.43 13.82
N MET A 139 22.49 2.73 14.61
CA MET A 139 22.64 3.48 15.87
C MET A 139 23.53 2.74 16.87
N ALA A 140 23.28 1.44 17.07
CA ALA A 140 24.08 0.62 17.98
C ALA A 140 25.56 0.56 17.56
N THR A 141 25.85 0.43 16.27
CA THR A 141 27.22 0.36 15.76
C THR A 141 27.94 1.70 15.89
N LYS A 142 27.26 2.81 15.58
CA LYS A 142 27.84 4.16 15.70
C LYS A 142 28.03 4.63 17.15
N ALA A 143 27.27 4.07 18.10
CA ALA A 143 27.41 4.41 19.53
C ALA A 143 28.61 3.73 20.21
N VAL A 144 29.21 2.74 19.57
CA VAL A 144 30.39 1.97 20.12
C VAL A 144 31.71 2.52 19.60
N VAL A 145 31.68 3.45 18.63
CA VAL A 145 32.83 4.13 18.05
C VAL A 145 32.98 5.51 18.66
#